data_3198df10cd23cd65966a236e441b5550
#
_entry.id   3198df10cd23cd65966a236e441b5550
#
_cell.length_a   1.000
_cell.length_b   1.000
_cell.length_c   1.000
_cell.angle_alpha   90.00
_cell.angle_beta   90.00
_cell.angle_gamma   90.00
#
_symmetry.space_group_name_H-M   'P 1'
#
loop_
_entity.id
_entity.type
_entity.pdbx_description
1 polymer ?
#
loop_
_entity_poly.entity_id
_entity_poly.type
_entity_poly.pdbx_seq_one_letter_code
_entity_poly.pdbx_strand_id
1 'polypeptide(L)'
;MHTLYKYIIPVIVCSVYSCLQISCASLSPEWIDQQPINNNYWHGIGYASSELENHREVSRERAIHEVSSQIKINVNSQLDIVVNDFNGSVENTISSMMSSRVSLLLPELEFVDHYKTKNGVYSYVRLHKEKYKRALEKLRENSISTALRFIEEADEQFSVNSLILIQKAWNEFLPFNDEPVKVVYEGKKTNLYTLIKEKINYFSNRVTITASTKKKEFITFVDYNSVLLFNVEDSFTKKPMPSVPIKMMLNNMDYSLISDSKGIAQFSLPQMTSPYIFTANYQLDIKKLFEQNMPLNQILPSNPKVSTISIKVRRAKGIIRSSEMNLNKPIDNLILKPAIKLFFKDNVDFVLDEPEIQILIESNTIKKANRVDENFPYFMYGNASVSLQNMATKEEFFNSSISGVKGADFNSQYTAGIRSYDAMTKQIVSQLQDELFMDTGN
;
A
#
# COMPACT_ATOMS: atom_id res chain seq x y z
N MET A 1 -13.26 103.15 -15.61
CA MET A 1 -13.94 101.84 -15.59
C MET A 1 -13.20 100.74 -16.36
N HIS A 2 -12.08 101.01 -17.04
CA HIS A 2 -11.37 100.03 -17.85
C HIS A 2 -10.18 99.35 -17.16
N THR A 3 -9.76 99.77 -15.97
CA THR A 3 -8.60 99.29 -15.28
C THR A 3 -8.92 98.16 -14.28
N LEU A 4 -10.15 97.98 -13.83
CA LEU A 4 -10.57 96.95 -12.88
C LEU A 4 -10.79 95.59 -13.58
N TYR A 5 -11.10 95.56 -14.86
CA TYR A 5 -11.34 94.32 -15.61
C TYR A 5 -10.04 93.48 -15.89
N LYS A 6 -8.89 94.16 -15.91
CA LYS A 6 -7.61 93.50 -16.26
C LYS A 6 -7.05 92.62 -15.18
N TYR A 7 -7.50 92.79 -13.92
CA TYR A 7 -7.02 91.98 -12.78
C TYR A 7 -8.02 90.93 -12.24
N ILE A 8 -9.31 91.10 -12.60
CA ILE A 8 -10.35 90.14 -12.14
C ILE A 8 -10.40 88.90 -13.00
N ILE A 9 -10.13 89.00 -14.30
CA ILE A 9 -10.14 87.83 -15.19
C ILE A 9 -9.00 86.78 -14.86
N PRO A 10 -7.73 87.18 -14.62
CA PRO A 10 -6.68 86.25 -14.28
C PRO A 10 -6.87 85.58 -12.87
N VAL A 11 -7.52 86.29 -11.91
CA VAL A 11 -7.78 85.72 -10.57
C VAL A 11 -8.91 84.68 -10.64
N ILE A 12 -9.96 84.94 -11.46
CA ILE A 12 -11.02 83.93 -11.63
C ILE A 12 -10.52 82.70 -12.43
N VAL A 13 -9.67 82.92 -13.44
CA VAL A 13 -9.06 81.80 -14.19
C VAL A 13 -8.12 80.94 -13.28
N CYS A 14 -7.33 81.60 -12.43
CA CYS A 14 -6.50 80.87 -11.45
C CYS A 14 -7.31 80.14 -10.39
N SER A 15 -8.43 80.68 -9.91
CA SER A 15 -9.29 79.97 -8.91
C SER A 15 -10.05 78.79 -9.54
N VAL A 16 -10.47 78.88 -10.80
CA VAL A 16 -11.09 77.77 -11.53
C VAL A 16 -10.08 76.70 -11.90
N TYR A 17 -8.81 77.07 -12.19
CA TYR A 17 -7.74 76.07 -12.42
C TYR A 17 -7.30 75.37 -11.13
N SER A 18 -7.36 76.03 -9.96
CA SER A 18 -7.06 75.38 -8.65
C SER A 18 -8.19 74.46 -8.19
N CYS A 19 -9.44 74.63 -8.61
CA CYS A 19 -10.54 73.73 -8.30
C CYS A 19 -10.60 72.53 -9.22
N LEU A 20 -9.89 72.53 -10.36
CA LEU A 20 -9.81 71.36 -11.27
C LEU A 20 -8.67 70.39 -10.94
N GLN A 21 -7.88 70.69 -9.94
CA GLN A 21 -6.86 69.77 -9.39
C GLN A 21 -7.32 69.06 -8.12
N ILE A 22 -8.63 68.82 -7.96
CA ILE A 22 -9.09 67.76 -7.05
C ILE A 22 -8.72 66.46 -7.77
N SER A 23 -7.49 66.07 -7.56
CA SER A 23 -6.97 64.73 -7.83
C SER A 23 -8.02 63.74 -7.33
N CYS A 24 -8.64 63.00 -8.23
CA CYS A 24 -9.30 61.75 -7.87
C CYS A 24 -8.21 60.86 -7.30
N ALA A 25 -7.84 61.05 -6.05
CA ALA A 25 -7.27 59.99 -5.26
C ALA A 25 -8.35 58.91 -5.27
N SER A 26 -8.14 57.87 -6.03
CA SER A 26 -9.00 56.69 -5.97
C SER A 26 -8.88 56.15 -4.54
N LEU A 27 -9.83 56.59 -3.70
CA LEU A 27 -9.99 56.02 -2.37
C LEU A 27 -10.11 54.51 -2.57
N SER A 28 -9.30 53.75 -1.82
CA SER A 28 -9.45 52.30 -1.76
C SER A 28 -10.90 51.96 -1.47
N PRO A 29 -11.49 50.95 -2.11
CA PRO A 29 -12.84 50.52 -1.79
C PRO A 29 -12.97 50.22 -0.30
N GLU A 30 -14.06 50.66 0.32
CA GLU A 30 -14.31 50.48 1.77
C GLU A 30 -14.16 49.01 2.22
N TRP A 31 -14.48 48.07 1.33
CA TRP A 31 -14.38 46.63 1.65
C TRP A 31 -12.95 46.12 1.85
N ILE A 32 -11.92 46.88 1.49
CA ILE A 32 -10.51 46.56 1.75
C ILE A 32 -10.15 46.83 3.21
N ASP A 33 -10.59 47.96 3.73
CA ASP A 33 -10.24 48.44 5.07
C ASP A 33 -11.22 47.91 6.14
N GLN A 34 -12.48 47.70 5.74
CA GLN A 34 -13.52 47.14 6.62
C GLN A 34 -14.29 46.05 5.89
N GLN A 35 -14.24 44.84 6.44
CA GLN A 35 -15.02 43.72 5.91
C GLN A 35 -16.51 44.08 5.96
N PRO A 36 -17.27 43.98 4.84
CA PRO A 36 -18.68 44.33 4.82
C PRO A 36 -19.49 43.51 5.83
N ILE A 37 -20.23 44.15 6.71
CA ILE A 37 -21.09 43.52 7.71
C ILE A 37 -22.47 43.34 7.09
N ASN A 38 -22.76 42.13 6.57
CA ASN A 38 -24.09 41.79 6.13
C ASN A 38 -24.38 40.33 6.55
N ASN A 39 -25.31 40.15 7.50
CA ASN A 39 -25.66 38.85 8.06
C ASN A 39 -26.19 37.83 7.04
N ASN A 40 -26.66 38.30 5.87
CA ASN A 40 -27.20 37.45 4.81
C ASN A 40 -26.15 36.88 3.88
N TYR A 41 -24.90 37.32 4.01
CA TYR A 41 -23.79 36.90 3.15
C TYR A 41 -22.61 36.37 3.97
N TRP A 42 -21.86 35.45 3.38
CA TRP A 42 -20.46 35.22 3.72
C TRP A 42 -19.62 36.08 2.77
N HIS A 43 -18.59 36.71 3.30
CA HIS A 43 -17.72 37.62 2.57
C HIS A 43 -16.29 37.06 2.57
N GLY A 44 -15.62 37.07 1.42
CA GLY A 44 -14.22 36.71 1.31
C GLY A 44 -13.41 37.75 0.60
N ILE A 45 -12.30 38.18 1.18
CA ILE A 45 -11.34 39.10 0.62
C ILE A 45 -9.98 38.42 0.54
N GLY A 46 -9.45 38.31 -0.67
CA GLY A 46 -8.14 37.73 -0.92
C GLY A 46 -7.18 38.76 -1.51
N TYR A 47 -5.94 38.75 -1.04
CA TYR A 47 -4.86 39.60 -1.56
C TYR A 47 -3.76 38.73 -2.16
N ALA A 48 -3.15 39.19 -3.27
CA ALA A 48 -1.94 38.59 -3.84
C ALA A 48 -0.96 39.69 -4.26
N SER A 49 0.33 39.49 -3.96
CA SER A 49 1.39 40.40 -4.38
C SER A 49 1.54 40.42 -5.91
N SER A 50 1.86 41.58 -6.47
CA SER A 50 2.18 41.75 -7.89
C SER A 50 3.44 41.01 -8.34
N GLU A 51 4.23 40.49 -7.42
CA GLU A 51 5.42 39.63 -7.70
C GLU A 51 5.03 38.24 -8.22
N LEU A 52 3.80 37.81 -7.97
CA LEU A 52 3.28 36.52 -8.47
C LEU A 52 2.80 36.67 -9.91
N GLU A 53 3.20 35.80 -10.80
CA GLU A 53 2.86 35.81 -12.21
C GLU A 53 1.34 35.74 -12.44
N ASN A 54 0.62 34.97 -11.59
CA ASN A 54 -0.84 34.80 -11.62
C ASN A 54 -1.56 35.44 -10.42
N HIS A 55 -1.09 36.62 -9.98
CA HIS A 55 -1.57 37.29 -8.76
C HIS A 55 -3.10 37.50 -8.72
N ARG A 56 -3.76 37.68 -9.87
CA ARG A 56 -5.23 37.86 -9.95
C ARG A 56 -5.97 36.55 -9.61
N GLU A 57 -5.48 35.41 -10.08
CA GLU A 57 -6.03 34.10 -9.77
C GLU A 57 -5.82 33.77 -8.30
N VAL A 58 -4.59 33.94 -7.81
CA VAL A 58 -4.24 33.68 -6.40
C VAL A 58 -5.07 34.55 -5.45
N SER A 59 -5.31 35.84 -5.77
CA SER A 59 -6.17 36.70 -4.93
C SER A 59 -7.61 36.16 -4.89
N ARG A 60 -8.11 35.70 -6.03
CA ARG A 60 -9.45 35.14 -6.15
C ARG A 60 -9.58 33.80 -5.35
N GLU A 61 -8.62 32.92 -5.47
CA GLU A 61 -8.59 31.67 -4.71
C GLU A 61 -8.55 31.90 -3.20
N ARG A 62 -7.76 32.88 -2.74
CA ARG A 62 -7.72 33.27 -1.32
C ARG A 62 -9.05 33.82 -0.83
N ALA A 63 -9.75 34.64 -1.64
CA ALA A 63 -11.08 35.11 -1.31
C ALA A 63 -12.11 33.98 -1.21
N ILE A 64 -12.06 33.00 -2.14
CA ILE A 64 -12.91 31.80 -2.09
C ILE A 64 -12.61 30.98 -0.86
N HIS A 65 -11.31 30.78 -0.53
CA HIS A 65 -10.89 30.05 0.66
C HIS A 65 -11.43 30.67 1.94
N GLU A 66 -11.48 32.00 2.04
CA GLU A 66 -12.03 32.68 3.21
C GLU A 66 -13.53 32.42 3.37
N VAL A 67 -14.34 32.49 2.29
CA VAL A 67 -15.76 32.10 2.31
C VAL A 67 -15.91 30.64 2.74
N SER A 68 -15.10 29.74 2.17
CA SER A 68 -15.11 28.31 2.52
C SER A 68 -14.81 28.04 3.99
N SER A 69 -13.88 28.82 4.57
CA SER A 69 -13.53 28.73 5.99
C SER A 69 -14.68 29.15 6.90
N GLN A 70 -15.43 30.21 6.53
CA GLN A 70 -16.62 30.65 7.27
C GLN A 70 -17.75 29.62 7.23
N ILE A 71 -17.93 28.94 6.07
CA ILE A 71 -18.88 27.82 5.93
C ILE A 71 -18.46 26.65 6.82
N LYS A 72 -17.14 26.31 6.82
CA LYS A 72 -16.59 25.24 7.66
C LYS A 72 -16.85 25.46 9.14
N ILE A 73 -16.64 26.66 9.65
CA ILE A 73 -16.91 27.03 11.05
C ILE A 73 -18.40 26.85 11.37
N ASN A 74 -19.28 27.23 10.45
CA ASN A 74 -20.72 27.08 10.65
C ASN A 74 -21.16 25.59 10.66
N VAL A 75 -20.58 24.77 9.80
CA VAL A 75 -20.83 23.32 9.75
C VAL A 75 -20.32 22.61 11.02
N ASN A 76 -19.14 22.98 11.51
CA ASN A 76 -18.58 22.40 12.75
C ASN A 76 -19.52 22.63 13.96
N SER A 77 -20.12 23.81 14.05
CA SER A 77 -21.05 24.12 15.15
C SER A 77 -22.37 23.31 15.13
N GLN A 78 -22.72 22.73 13.97
CA GLN A 78 -23.94 21.91 13.81
C GLN A 78 -23.67 20.40 13.96
N LEU A 79 -22.42 19.95 13.81
CA LEU A 79 -22.03 18.54 13.82
C LEU A 79 -21.92 17.90 15.19
N ASP A 80 -21.85 18.69 16.28
CA ASP A 80 -21.83 18.14 17.66
C ASP A 80 -23.06 17.24 17.96
N ILE A 81 -24.08 17.28 17.12
CA ILE A 81 -25.32 16.52 17.28
C ILE A 81 -25.25 15.14 16.59
N VAL A 82 -24.39 14.95 15.57
CA VAL A 82 -24.36 13.74 14.71
C VAL A 82 -23.24 12.76 15.10
N VAL A 83 -22.35 13.16 15.99
CA VAL A 83 -21.11 12.46 16.37
C VAL A 83 -21.29 11.05 16.93
N ASN A 84 -22.44 10.75 17.51
CA ASN A 84 -22.67 9.46 18.20
C ASN A 84 -22.76 8.23 17.27
N ASP A 85 -22.89 8.42 15.94
CA ASP A 85 -23.02 7.32 14.98
C ASP A 85 -21.73 6.99 14.21
N PHE A 86 -20.65 7.75 14.43
CA PHE A 86 -19.40 7.60 13.69
C PHE A 86 -18.28 7.02 14.54
N ASN A 87 -17.72 5.87 14.12
CA ASN A 87 -16.53 5.23 14.73
C ASN A 87 -15.20 5.91 14.34
N GLY A 88 -15.21 7.13 13.80
CA GLY A 88 -14.02 7.86 13.36
C GLY A 88 -13.84 9.19 14.10
N SER A 89 -12.66 9.80 13.99
CA SER A 89 -12.47 11.14 14.52
C SER A 89 -13.35 12.12 13.73
N VAL A 90 -14.14 12.91 14.43
CA VAL A 90 -15.03 13.94 13.88
C VAL A 90 -14.29 14.87 12.91
N GLU A 91 -13.06 15.20 13.24
CA GLU A 91 -12.20 16.11 12.48
C GLU A 91 -11.86 15.58 11.08
N ASN A 92 -11.59 14.27 10.94
CA ASN A 92 -11.32 13.63 9.65
C ASN A 92 -12.57 13.56 8.78
N THR A 93 -13.74 13.32 9.39
CA THR A 93 -15.03 13.29 8.68
C THR A 93 -15.39 14.67 8.14
N ILE A 94 -15.26 15.70 8.96
CA ILE A 94 -15.50 17.09 8.58
C ILE A 94 -14.53 17.52 7.48
N SER A 95 -13.25 17.21 7.60
CA SER A 95 -12.23 17.57 6.61
C SER A 95 -12.53 16.93 5.25
N SER A 96 -12.91 15.64 5.22
CA SER A 96 -13.26 14.92 3.99
C SER A 96 -14.53 15.47 3.35
N MET A 97 -15.55 15.73 4.14
CA MET A 97 -16.80 16.31 3.69
C MET A 97 -16.61 17.73 3.13
N MET A 98 -15.81 18.55 3.82
CA MET A 98 -15.50 19.92 3.36
C MET A 98 -14.67 19.92 2.07
N SER A 99 -13.68 19.03 1.95
CA SER A 99 -12.90 18.88 0.72
C SER A 99 -13.80 18.51 -0.47
N SER A 100 -14.77 17.61 -0.24
CA SER A 100 -15.74 17.22 -1.27
C SER A 100 -16.70 18.37 -1.62
N ARG A 101 -17.14 19.19 -0.65
CA ARG A 101 -17.98 20.39 -0.92
C ARG A 101 -17.24 21.48 -1.67
N VAL A 102 -15.98 21.74 -1.35
CA VAL A 102 -15.15 22.73 -2.05
C VAL A 102 -14.91 22.31 -3.50
N SER A 103 -14.76 21.00 -3.76
CA SER A 103 -14.64 20.48 -5.13
C SER A 103 -15.91 20.64 -5.97
N LEU A 104 -17.09 20.80 -5.34
CA LEU A 104 -18.37 21.04 -6.02
C LEU A 104 -18.53 22.48 -6.54
N LEU A 105 -17.49 23.34 -6.49
CA LEU A 105 -17.58 24.75 -6.84
C LEU A 105 -18.74 25.43 -6.09
N LEU A 106 -18.45 26.24 -5.09
CA LEU A 106 -19.47 26.92 -4.27
C LEU A 106 -20.58 27.48 -5.15
N PRO A 107 -21.80 26.91 -5.16
CA PRO A 107 -22.88 27.39 -6.02
C PRO A 107 -23.25 28.80 -5.62
N GLU A 108 -23.65 29.63 -6.59
CA GLU A 108 -24.09 31.02 -6.39
C GLU A 108 -23.04 31.97 -5.80
N LEU A 109 -21.73 31.66 -5.90
CA LEU A 109 -20.65 32.55 -5.50
C LEU A 109 -20.59 33.75 -6.42
N GLU A 110 -20.75 34.96 -5.87
CA GLU A 110 -20.72 36.23 -6.60
C GLU A 110 -19.32 36.84 -6.49
N PHE A 111 -18.68 37.12 -7.64
CA PHE A 111 -17.51 37.98 -7.72
C PHE A 111 -17.98 39.42 -7.74
N VAL A 112 -17.74 40.15 -6.64
CA VAL A 112 -18.26 41.50 -6.47
C VAL A 112 -17.36 42.53 -7.11
N ASP A 113 -16.05 42.44 -6.80
CA ASP A 113 -15.10 43.44 -7.25
C ASP A 113 -13.65 42.95 -7.19
N HIS A 114 -12.76 43.68 -7.87
CA HIS A 114 -11.32 43.52 -7.73
C HIS A 114 -10.66 44.91 -7.74
N TYR A 115 -9.68 45.07 -6.87
CA TYR A 115 -8.95 46.35 -6.77
C TYR A 115 -7.45 46.13 -6.92
N LYS A 116 -6.84 46.82 -7.86
CA LYS A 116 -5.42 46.77 -8.16
C LYS A 116 -4.68 47.91 -7.46
N THR A 117 -3.69 47.56 -6.66
CA THR A 117 -2.73 48.50 -6.05
C THR A 117 -1.37 48.41 -6.75
N LYS A 118 -0.43 49.28 -6.34
CA LYS A 118 0.97 49.18 -6.82
C LYS A 118 1.64 47.86 -6.38
N ASN A 119 1.21 47.31 -5.26
CA ASN A 119 1.86 46.17 -4.60
C ASN A 119 1.15 44.83 -4.86
N GLY A 120 -0.06 44.84 -5.42
CA GLY A 120 -0.82 43.60 -5.66
C GLY A 120 -2.27 43.85 -6.02
N VAL A 121 -3.03 42.76 -5.98
CA VAL A 121 -4.46 42.77 -6.31
C VAL A 121 -5.26 42.22 -5.13
N TYR A 122 -6.36 42.87 -4.84
CA TYR A 122 -7.42 42.38 -3.96
C TYR A 122 -8.57 41.85 -4.79
N SER A 123 -9.17 40.74 -4.37
CA SER A 123 -10.42 40.20 -4.93
C SER A 123 -11.45 40.11 -3.83
N TYR A 124 -12.67 40.51 -4.11
CA TYR A 124 -13.81 40.42 -3.21
C TYR A 124 -14.87 39.50 -3.79
N VAL A 125 -15.21 38.48 -3.02
CA VAL A 125 -16.30 37.53 -3.31
C VAL A 125 -17.31 37.57 -2.18
N ARG A 126 -18.55 37.22 -2.48
CA ARG A 126 -19.58 37.00 -1.47
C ARG A 126 -20.48 35.87 -1.88
N LEU A 127 -21.10 35.22 -0.88
CA LEU A 127 -22.04 34.14 -1.08
C LEU A 127 -23.29 34.37 -0.24
N HIS A 128 -24.44 34.46 -0.90
CA HIS A 128 -25.71 34.68 -0.21
C HIS A 128 -26.15 33.38 0.50
N LYS A 129 -26.31 33.41 1.81
CA LYS A 129 -26.58 32.23 2.65
C LYS A 129 -27.81 31.44 2.23
N GLU A 130 -28.95 32.14 1.98
CA GLU A 130 -30.20 31.47 1.56
C GLU A 130 -30.15 30.92 0.12
N LYS A 131 -29.49 31.63 -0.80
CA LYS A 131 -29.28 31.08 -2.16
C LYS A 131 -28.39 29.86 -2.14
N TYR A 132 -27.30 29.92 -1.39
CA TYR A 132 -26.39 28.78 -1.18
C TYR A 132 -27.14 27.58 -0.61
N LYS A 133 -27.95 27.78 0.46
CA LYS A 133 -28.75 26.74 1.08
C LYS A 133 -29.66 26.04 0.07
N ARG A 134 -30.42 26.81 -0.72
CA ARG A 134 -31.33 26.26 -1.75
C ARG A 134 -30.57 25.52 -2.87
N ALA A 135 -29.44 26.05 -3.32
CA ALA A 135 -28.61 25.40 -4.33
C ALA A 135 -28.00 24.11 -3.78
N LEU A 136 -27.57 24.12 -2.52
CA LEU A 136 -27.03 22.96 -1.83
C LEU A 136 -28.11 21.87 -1.63
N GLU A 137 -29.35 22.25 -1.25
CA GLU A 137 -30.48 21.32 -1.14
C GLU A 137 -30.76 20.61 -2.47
N LYS A 138 -30.80 21.35 -3.58
CA LYS A 138 -30.98 20.78 -4.93
C LYS A 138 -29.85 19.83 -5.31
N LEU A 139 -28.59 20.20 -5.04
CA LEU A 139 -27.43 19.31 -5.27
C LEU A 139 -27.54 18.05 -4.41
N ARG A 140 -27.91 18.20 -3.13
CA ARG A 140 -28.13 17.09 -2.20
C ARG A 140 -29.18 16.10 -2.72
N GLU A 141 -30.33 16.58 -3.18
CA GLU A 141 -31.40 15.73 -3.74
C GLU A 141 -30.90 14.94 -4.95
N ASN A 142 -30.18 15.59 -5.87
CA ASN A 142 -29.59 14.94 -7.04
C ASN A 142 -28.55 13.90 -6.65
N SER A 143 -27.67 14.21 -5.72
CA SER A 143 -26.63 13.29 -5.24
C SER A 143 -27.22 12.08 -4.50
N ILE A 144 -28.27 12.29 -3.69
CA ILE A 144 -28.98 11.19 -3.03
C ILE A 144 -29.64 10.28 -4.07
N SER A 145 -30.30 10.84 -5.08
CA SER A 145 -30.93 10.06 -6.15
C SER A 145 -29.87 9.26 -6.95
N THR A 146 -28.73 9.87 -7.25
CA THR A 146 -27.62 9.22 -7.92
C THR A 146 -27.00 8.10 -7.06
N ALA A 147 -26.81 8.34 -5.77
CA ALA A 147 -26.32 7.34 -4.83
C ALA A 147 -27.26 6.13 -4.74
N LEU A 148 -28.56 6.35 -4.64
CA LEU A 148 -29.56 5.27 -4.63
C LEU A 148 -29.52 4.44 -5.91
N ARG A 149 -29.42 5.09 -7.08
CA ARG A 149 -29.27 4.39 -8.36
C ARG A 149 -28.02 3.51 -8.38
N PHE A 150 -26.88 3.98 -7.90
CA PHE A 150 -25.69 3.14 -7.80
C PHE A 150 -25.86 1.93 -6.85
N ILE A 151 -26.64 2.10 -5.77
CA ILE A 151 -26.96 0.99 -4.86
C ILE A 151 -27.87 -0.03 -5.55
N GLU A 152 -28.89 0.42 -6.28
CA GLU A 152 -29.79 -0.43 -7.06
C GLU A 152 -29.02 -1.21 -8.14
N GLU A 153 -28.16 -0.54 -8.91
CA GLU A 153 -27.28 -1.20 -9.88
C GLU A 153 -26.33 -2.22 -9.22
N ALA A 154 -25.85 -1.94 -8.00
CA ALA A 154 -25.01 -2.87 -7.25
C ALA A 154 -25.74 -4.15 -6.81
N ASP A 155 -27.05 -4.08 -6.61
CA ASP A 155 -27.87 -5.24 -6.21
C ASP A 155 -28.22 -6.16 -7.39
N GLU A 156 -28.15 -5.69 -8.64
CA GLU A 156 -28.46 -6.50 -9.82
C GLU A 156 -27.48 -7.67 -9.99
N GLN A 157 -26.20 -7.49 -9.66
CA GLN A 157 -25.16 -8.51 -9.80
C GLN A 157 -24.21 -8.51 -8.62
N PHE A 158 -24.06 -9.64 -7.96
CA PHE A 158 -23.08 -9.79 -6.89
C PHE A 158 -21.67 -10.05 -7.46
N SER A 159 -20.82 -9.03 -7.42
CA SER A 159 -19.44 -9.06 -7.93
C SER A 159 -18.59 -7.99 -7.27
N VAL A 160 -17.29 -7.97 -7.53
CA VAL A 160 -16.40 -6.85 -7.10
C VAL A 160 -16.91 -5.50 -7.62
N ASN A 161 -17.52 -5.49 -8.82
CA ASN A 161 -18.09 -4.26 -9.39
C ASN A 161 -19.23 -3.69 -8.52
N SER A 162 -20.01 -4.54 -7.84
CA SER A 162 -21.04 -4.06 -6.89
C SER A 162 -20.41 -3.18 -5.80
N LEU A 163 -19.23 -3.56 -5.30
CA LEU A 163 -18.54 -2.77 -4.30
C LEU A 163 -18.04 -1.42 -4.84
N ILE A 164 -17.59 -1.40 -6.09
CA ILE A 164 -17.21 -0.16 -6.78
C ILE A 164 -18.42 0.78 -6.93
N LEU A 165 -19.60 0.23 -7.23
CA LEU A 165 -20.84 1.00 -7.30
C LEU A 165 -21.25 1.54 -5.90
N ILE A 166 -21.12 0.75 -4.86
CA ILE A 166 -21.36 1.21 -3.48
C ILE A 166 -20.36 2.31 -3.10
N GLN A 167 -19.11 2.22 -3.54
CA GLN A 167 -18.12 3.29 -3.38
C GLN A 167 -18.54 4.58 -4.10
N LYS A 168 -19.03 4.49 -5.33
CA LYS A 168 -19.57 5.65 -6.06
C LYS A 168 -20.75 6.26 -5.33
N ALA A 169 -21.66 5.44 -4.79
CA ALA A 169 -22.77 5.91 -3.97
C ALA A 169 -22.28 6.67 -2.73
N TRP A 170 -21.25 6.15 -2.06
CA TRP A 170 -20.62 6.84 -0.92
C TRP A 170 -20.01 8.19 -1.32
N ASN A 171 -19.29 8.25 -2.43
CA ASN A 171 -18.68 9.49 -2.92
C ASN A 171 -19.70 10.57 -3.23
N GLU A 172 -20.82 10.19 -3.84
CA GLU A 172 -21.94 11.11 -4.09
C GLU A 172 -22.57 11.63 -2.78
N PHE A 173 -22.69 10.77 -1.80
CA PHE A 173 -23.32 11.09 -0.53
C PHE A 173 -22.38 11.86 0.42
N LEU A 174 -21.09 11.63 0.38
CA LEU A 174 -20.10 12.16 1.34
C LEU A 174 -20.18 13.68 1.56
N PRO A 175 -20.38 14.53 0.54
CA PRO A 175 -20.49 15.97 0.72
C PRO A 175 -21.69 16.41 1.55
N PHE A 176 -22.70 15.55 1.72
CA PHE A 176 -23.99 15.83 2.35
C PHE A 176 -24.22 15.02 3.62
N ASN A 177 -23.17 14.41 4.16
CA ASN A 177 -23.25 13.56 5.38
C ASN A 177 -23.15 14.39 6.67
N ASP A 178 -23.54 15.65 6.66
CA ASP A 178 -23.64 16.54 7.83
C ASP A 178 -24.95 16.36 8.64
N GLU A 179 -25.95 15.74 8.02
CA GLU A 179 -27.22 15.41 8.65
C GLU A 179 -27.70 14.03 8.21
N PRO A 180 -28.45 13.31 9.06
CA PRO A 180 -29.02 12.02 8.70
C PRO A 180 -29.91 12.11 7.45
N VAL A 181 -29.52 11.44 6.35
CA VAL A 181 -30.30 11.40 5.12
C VAL A 181 -31.24 10.21 5.14
N LYS A 182 -32.52 10.47 5.36
CA LYS A 182 -33.58 9.46 5.31
C LYS A 182 -33.98 9.17 3.87
N VAL A 183 -33.94 7.92 3.48
CA VAL A 183 -34.32 7.42 2.16
C VAL A 183 -35.34 6.29 2.28
N VAL A 184 -36.06 6.01 1.19
CA VAL A 184 -36.89 4.81 1.07
C VAL A 184 -36.19 3.87 0.11
N TYR A 185 -35.80 2.70 0.58
CA TYR A 185 -35.15 1.67 -0.21
C TYR A 185 -35.89 0.34 -0.01
N GLU A 186 -36.27 -0.33 -1.12
CA GLU A 186 -37.10 -1.54 -1.08
C GLU A 186 -38.36 -1.42 -0.19
N GLY A 187 -39.00 -0.25 -0.20
CA GLY A 187 -40.20 0.05 0.60
C GLY A 187 -39.93 0.30 2.09
N LYS A 188 -38.69 0.28 2.56
CA LYS A 188 -38.31 0.55 3.94
C LYS A 188 -37.68 1.92 4.09
N LYS A 189 -38.08 2.64 5.16
CA LYS A 189 -37.39 3.89 5.54
C LYS A 189 -36.08 3.55 6.23
N THR A 190 -34.97 4.04 5.73
CA THR A 190 -33.63 3.85 6.29
C THR A 190 -32.81 5.13 6.20
N ASN A 191 -31.64 5.14 6.81
CA ASN A 191 -30.63 6.19 6.61
C ASN A 191 -29.67 5.75 5.51
N LEU A 192 -29.32 6.64 4.57
CA LEU A 192 -28.46 6.32 3.44
C LEU A 192 -27.06 5.84 3.88
N TYR A 193 -26.49 6.45 4.93
CA TYR A 193 -25.25 6.00 5.54
C TYR A 193 -25.33 4.53 6.02
N THR A 194 -26.39 4.23 6.77
CA THR A 194 -26.64 2.88 7.29
C THR A 194 -26.80 1.88 6.14
N LEU A 195 -27.56 2.25 5.10
CA LEU A 195 -27.75 1.42 3.91
C LEU A 195 -26.44 1.08 3.22
N ILE A 196 -25.57 2.09 2.99
CA ILE A 196 -24.26 1.88 2.38
C ILE A 196 -23.39 0.92 3.23
N LYS A 197 -23.36 1.14 4.55
CA LYS A 197 -22.63 0.28 5.48
C LYS A 197 -23.16 -1.16 5.49
N GLU A 198 -24.46 -1.33 5.46
CA GLU A 198 -25.11 -2.65 5.37
C GLU A 198 -24.75 -3.37 4.06
N LYS A 199 -24.72 -2.67 2.92
CA LYS A 199 -24.31 -3.26 1.62
C LYS A 199 -22.84 -3.70 1.63
N ILE A 200 -21.94 -2.92 2.22
CA ILE A 200 -20.53 -3.30 2.38
C ILE A 200 -20.39 -4.54 3.28
N ASN A 201 -21.11 -4.56 4.42
CA ASN A 201 -21.13 -5.71 5.33
C ASN A 201 -21.72 -6.96 4.65
N TYR A 202 -22.81 -6.80 3.88
CA TYR A 202 -23.40 -7.89 3.10
C TYR A 202 -22.40 -8.47 2.11
N PHE A 203 -21.67 -7.62 1.34
CA PHE A 203 -20.63 -8.07 0.44
C PHE A 203 -19.55 -8.86 1.19
N SER A 204 -19.01 -8.29 2.28
CA SER A 204 -17.94 -8.91 3.06
C SER A 204 -18.32 -10.28 3.63
N ASN A 205 -19.56 -10.42 4.10
CA ASN A 205 -20.07 -11.66 4.69
C ASN A 205 -20.39 -12.73 3.64
N ARG A 206 -20.71 -12.30 2.42
CA ARG A 206 -21.09 -13.19 1.33
C ARG A 206 -19.90 -13.75 0.56
N VAL A 207 -18.78 -13.03 0.53
CA VAL A 207 -17.54 -13.55 -0.05
C VAL A 207 -16.97 -14.66 0.85
N THR A 208 -16.76 -15.84 0.29
CA THR A 208 -16.12 -16.98 0.98
C THR A 208 -14.76 -17.23 0.36
N ILE A 209 -13.73 -17.28 1.19
CA ILE A 209 -12.38 -17.62 0.80
C ILE A 209 -12.02 -18.94 1.49
N THR A 210 -11.62 -19.94 0.72
CA THR A 210 -11.23 -21.25 1.24
C THR A 210 -9.83 -21.60 0.75
N ALA A 211 -8.89 -21.70 1.67
CA ALA A 211 -7.55 -22.16 1.35
C ALA A 211 -7.52 -23.68 1.18
N SER A 212 -6.82 -24.14 0.18
CA SER A 212 -6.60 -25.55 -0.10
C SER A 212 -5.15 -25.82 -0.48
N THR A 213 -4.68 -27.03 -0.20
CA THR A 213 -3.39 -27.53 -0.63
C THR A 213 -3.59 -28.87 -1.33
N LYS A 214 -2.75 -29.16 -2.31
CA LYS A 214 -2.73 -30.50 -2.94
C LYS A 214 -2.23 -31.58 -1.98
N LYS A 215 -1.46 -31.19 -0.95
CA LYS A 215 -0.85 -32.08 0.05
C LYS A 215 -1.27 -31.65 1.45
N LYS A 216 -1.48 -32.61 2.34
CA LYS A 216 -1.73 -32.38 3.77
C LYS A 216 -0.44 -32.15 4.58
N GLU A 217 0.68 -32.68 4.07
CA GLU A 217 1.99 -32.61 4.69
C GLU A 217 3.05 -32.39 3.61
N PHE A 218 3.91 -31.44 3.81
CA PHE A 218 5.03 -31.11 2.93
C PHE A 218 6.32 -31.74 3.45
N ILE A 219 7.31 -31.86 2.57
CA ILE A 219 8.57 -32.53 2.85
C ILE A 219 9.70 -31.54 2.60
N THR A 220 10.62 -31.37 3.56
CA THR A 220 11.79 -30.52 3.38
C THR A 220 12.56 -30.89 2.13
N PHE A 221 13.04 -29.91 1.39
CA PHE A 221 13.82 -30.03 0.15
C PHE A 221 13.13 -30.72 -1.04
N VAL A 222 11.99 -31.42 -0.82
CA VAL A 222 11.24 -32.10 -1.89
C VAL A 222 10.14 -31.24 -2.43
N ASP A 223 9.42 -30.54 -1.55
CA ASP A 223 8.23 -29.75 -1.88
C ASP A 223 8.55 -28.25 -2.07
N TYR A 224 9.72 -27.92 -2.60
CA TYR A 224 10.01 -26.57 -3.08
C TYR A 224 9.10 -26.28 -4.28
N ASN A 225 8.69 -25.03 -4.50
CA ASN A 225 7.69 -24.61 -5.50
C ASN A 225 6.24 -25.11 -5.26
N SER A 226 5.92 -25.52 -4.04
CA SER A 226 4.54 -25.84 -3.70
C SER A 226 3.68 -24.60 -3.59
N VAL A 227 2.39 -24.76 -3.89
CA VAL A 227 1.44 -23.63 -4.01
C VAL A 227 0.28 -23.84 -3.05
N LEU A 228 -0.09 -22.79 -2.32
CA LEU A 228 -1.38 -22.64 -1.68
C LEU A 228 -2.38 -22.08 -2.66
N LEU A 229 -3.55 -22.67 -2.74
CA LEU A 229 -4.66 -22.21 -3.56
C LEU A 229 -5.75 -21.62 -2.66
N PHE A 230 -6.26 -20.48 -3.01
CA PHE A 230 -7.37 -19.82 -2.35
C PHE A 230 -8.54 -19.76 -3.32
N ASN A 231 -9.57 -20.53 -3.05
CA ASN A 231 -10.81 -20.50 -3.83
C ASN A 231 -11.72 -19.42 -3.27
N VAL A 232 -12.12 -18.50 -4.11
CA VAL A 232 -13.00 -17.37 -3.77
C VAL A 232 -14.33 -17.57 -4.47
N GLU A 233 -15.39 -17.65 -3.71
CA GLU A 233 -16.74 -17.88 -4.22
C GLU A 233 -17.79 -17.03 -3.51
N ASP A 234 -18.90 -16.82 -4.18
CA ASP A 234 -20.12 -16.33 -3.55
C ASP A 234 -20.75 -17.45 -2.69
N SER A 235 -20.93 -17.17 -1.40
CA SER A 235 -21.44 -18.16 -0.43
C SER A 235 -22.84 -18.72 -0.78
N PHE A 236 -23.68 -17.94 -1.48
CA PHE A 236 -25.04 -18.34 -1.87
C PHE A 236 -25.07 -19.14 -3.17
N THR A 237 -24.51 -18.57 -4.24
CA THR A 237 -24.61 -19.15 -5.57
C THR A 237 -23.50 -20.15 -5.87
N LYS A 238 -22.47 -20.21 -5.04
CA LYS A 238 -21.24 -21.00 -5.25
C LYS A 238 -20.49 -20.66 -6.54
N LYS A 239 -20.81 -19.54 -7.16
CA LYS A 239 -20.09 -19.05 -8.33
C LYS A 239 -18.72 -18.51 -7.95
N PRO A 240 -17.69 -18.80 -8.76
CA PRO A 240 -16.36 -18.23 -8.53
C PRO A 240 -16.38 -16.70 -8.66
N MET A 241 -15.62 -16.04 -7.82
CA MET A 241 -15.50 -14.57 -7.79
C MET A 241 -14.11 -14.13 -8.25
N PRO A 242 -13.99 -13.55 -9.45
CA PRO A 242 -12.72 -12.99 -9.93
C PRO A 242 -12.40 -11.62 -9.30
N SER A 243 -11.12 -11.24 -9.38
CA SER A 243 -10.60 -9.93 -8.98
C SER A 243 -10.81 -9.58 -7.51
N VAL A 244 -11.01 -10.57 -6.65
CA VAL A 244 -11.14 -10.37 -5.20
C VAL A 244 -9.76 -10.34 -4.56
N PRO A 245 -9.37 -9.24 -3.89
CA PRO A 245 -8.10 -9.16 -3.19
C PRO A 245 -8.17 -9.91 -1.86
N ILE A 246 -7.08 -10.63 -1.56
CA ILE A 246 -6.89 -11.40 -0.34
C ILE A 246 -5.65 -10.87 0.36
N LYS A 247 -5.78 -10.50 1.62
CA LYS A 247 -4.65 -10.27 2.51
C LYS A 247 -4.32 -11.57 3.22
N MET A 248 -3.07 -12.03 3.11
CA MET A 248 -2.56 -13.19 3.81
C MET A 248 -1.37 -12.78 4.68
N MET A 249 -1.33 -13.27 5.90
CA MET A 249 -0.20 -13.11 6.81
C MET A 249 0.44 -14.47 7.07
N LEU A 250 1.73 -14.58 6.79
CA LEU A 250 2.55 -15.75 7.01
C LEU A 250 3.86 -15.33 7.67
N ASN A 251 4.22 -15.93 8.81
CA ASN A 251 5.45 -15.61 9.56
C ASN A 251 5.61 -14.08 9.83
N ASN A 252 4.53 -13.39 10.20
CA ASN A 252 4.47 -11.93 10.41
C ASN A 252 4.75 -11.07 9.16
N MET A 253 4.78 -11.67 7.97
CA MET A 253 4.85 -10.96 6.71
C MET A 253 3.47 -10.91 6.05
N ASP A 254 3.12 -9.73 5.53
CA ASP A 254 1.87 -9.50 4.81
C ASP A 254 2.07 -9.75 3.31
N TYR A 255 1.18 -10.57 2.75
CA TYR A 255 1.12 -10.86 1.31
C TYR A 255 -0.23 -10.43 0.75
N SER A 256 -0.23 -9.94 -0.47
CA SER A 256 -1.44 -9.55 -1.18
C SER A 256 -1.62 -10.40 -2.43
N LEU A 257 -2.78 -11.05 -2.53
CA LEU A 257 -3.15 -11.93 -3.62
C LEU A 257 -4.42 -11.40 -4.28
N ILE A 258 -4.68 -11.79 -5.51
CA ILE A 258 -5.91 -11.46 -6.25
C ILE A 258 -6.41 -12.72 -6.94
N SER A 259 -7.70 -13.01 -6.85
CA SER A 259 -8.31 -14.14 -7.55
C SER A 259 -8.39 -13.90 -9.07
N ASP A 260 -8.11 -14.94 -9.85
CA ASP A 260 -8.18 -14.97 -11.31
C ASP A 260 -9.63 -15.09 -11.83
N SER A 261 -9.80 -15.25 -13.13
CA SER A 261 -11.12 -15.41 -13.79
C SER A 261 -11.89 -16.65 -13.32
N LYS A 262 -11.21 -17.62 -12.70
CA LYS A 262 -11.81 -18.83 -12.12
C LYS A 262 -12.06 -18.70 -10.61
N GLY A 263 -11.84 -17.51 -10.04
CA GLY A 263 -11.95 -17.29 -8.61
C GLY A 263 -10.80 -17.91 -7.80
N ILE A 264 -9.63 -18.17 -8.40
CA ILE A 264 -8.52 -18.82 -7.75
C ILE A 264 -7.37 -17.82 -7.56
N ALA A 265 -6.91 -17.64 -6.32
CA ALA A 265 -5.65 -16.96 -6.04
C ALA A 265 -4.58 -17.99 -5.65
N GLN A 266 -3.32 -17.72 -6.01
CA GLN A 266 -2.21 -18.63 -5.77
C GLN A 266 -1.11 -17.93 -4.97
N PHE A 267 -0.52 -18.65 -4.04
CA PHE A 267 0.64 -18.23 -3.29
C PHE A 267 1.72 -19.30 -3.37
N SER A 268 2.89 -18.95 -3.91
CA SER A 268 4.05 -19.84 -3.91
C SER A 268 4.63 -19.88 -2.50
N LEU A 269 4.68 -21.08 -1.94
CA LEU A 269 5.27 -21.28 -0.63
C LEU A 269 6.79 -21.04 -0.68
N PRO A 270 7.38 -20.48 0.38
CA PRO A 270 8.83 -20.35 0.46
C PRO A 270 9.49 -21.72 0.47
N GLN A 271 10.78 -21.76 0.16
CA GLN A 271 11.55 -23.00 0.19
C GLN A 271 11.53 -23.61 1.60
N MET A 272 11.04 -24.84 1.70
CA MET A 272 10.89 -25.54 2.97
C MET A 272 12.16 -26.34 3.29
N THR A 273 13.08 -25.71 3.97
CA THR A 273 14.37 -26.33 4.35
C THR A 273 14.36 -26.96 5.74
N SER A 274 13.44 -26.54 6.60
CA SER A 274 13.34 -27.02 7.99
C SER A 274 11.95 -27.58 8.30
N PRO A 275 11.86 -28.60 9.17
CA PRO A 275 10.59 -29.14 9.62
C PRO A 275 9.92 -28.15 10.59
N TYR A 276 8.68 -27.76 10.30
CA TYR A 276 7.91 -26.89 11.17
C TYR A 276 6.41 -26.95 10.84
N ILE A 277 5.61 -26.39 11.73
CA ILE A 277 4.20 -26.12 11.47
C ILE A 277 4.05 -24.62 11.41
N PHE A 278 3.61 -24.10 10.28
CA PHE A 278 3.27 -22.69 10.19
C PHE A 278 1.80 -22.49 9.91
N THR A 279 1.32 -21.34 10.32
CA THR A 279 -0.07 -20.96 10.21
C THR A 279 -0.14 -19.71 9.34
N ALA A 280 -0.89 -19.81 8.24
CA ALA A 280 -1.23 -18.64 7.42
C ALA A 280 -2.63 -18.17 7.77
N ASN A 281 -2.74 -16.90 8.17
CA ASN A 281 -4.01 -16.22 8.36
C ASN A 281 -4.36 -15.48 7.08
N TYR A 282 -5.61 -15.58 6.63
CA TYR A 282 -6.04 -14.91 5.40
C TYR A 282 -7.45 -14.36 5.54
N GLN A 283 -7.70 -13.28 4.82
CA GLN A 283 -8.98 -12.57 4.84
C GLN A 283 -9.21 -11.79 3.54
N LEU A 284 -10.45 -11.38 3.31
CA LEU A 284 -10.78 -10.41 2.26
C LEU A 284 -10.07 -9.08 2.56
N ASP A 285 -9.30 -8.58 1.59
CA ASP A 285 -8.70 -7.24 1.65
C ASP A 285 -9.64 -6.19 1.06
N ILE A 286 -10.72 -5.93 1.77
CA ILE A 286 -11.74 -4.99 1.32
C ILE A 286 -11.17 -3.58 1.10
N LYS A 287 -10.14 -3.18 1.88
CA LYS A 287 -9.51 -1.85 1.75
C LYS A 287 -8.87 -1.65 0.38
N LYS A 288 -8.36 -2.71 -0.22
CA LYS A 288 -7.71 -2.66 -1.53
C LYS A 288 -8.70 -2.48 -2.69
N LEU A 289 -9.98 -2.71 -2.45
CA LEU A 289 -11.04 -2.49 -3.45
C LEU A 289 -11.52 -1.03 -3.51
N PHE A 290 -11.11 -0.20 -2.54
CA PHE A 290 -11.49 1.19 -2.46
C PHE A 290 -10.32 2.12 -2.80
N GLU A 291 -10.60 3.31 -3.30
CA GLU A 291 -9.59 4.32 -3.59
C GLU A 291 -8.86 4.77 -2.32
N GLN A 292 -7.55 5.02 -2.42
CA GLN A 292 -6.65 5.24 -1.27
C GLN A 292 -6.97 6.49 -0.44
N ASN A 293 -7.68 7.47 -0.99
CA ASN A 293 -7.92 8.77 -0.35
C ASN A 293 -9.28 8.88 0.36
N MET A 294 -10.00 7.78 0.53
CA MET A 294 -11.33 7.81 1.15
C MET A 294 -11.29 7.63 2.67
N PRO A 295 -12.16 8.30 3.41
CA PRO A 295 -12.36 8.06 4.84
C PRO A 295 -13.09 6.72 5.08
N LEU A 296 -12.47 5.62 4.67
CA LEU A 296 -13.07 4.28 4.67
C LEU A 296 -13.28 3.71 6.06
N ASN A 297 -12.51 4.17 7.06
CA ASN A 297 -12.57 3.63 8.43
C ASN A 297 -13.96 3.73 9.07
N GLN A 298 -14.83 4.58 8.54
CA GLN A 298 -16.18 4.81 9.05
C GLN A 298 -17.20 3.78 8.55
N ILE A 299 -17.00 3.27 7.33
CA ILE A 299 -17.96 2.39 6.64
C ILE A 299 -17.48 0.95 6.52
N LEU A 300 -16.18 0.70 6.73
CA LEU A 300 -15.63 -0.66 6.65
C LEU A 300 -16.05 -1.51 7.87
N PRO A 301 -16.18 -2.85 7.68
CA PRO A 301 -16.43 -3.77 8.78
C PRO A 301 -15.35 -3.64 9.86
N SER A 302 -15.78 -3.52 11.11
CA SER A 302 -14.87 -3.41 12.26
C SER A 302 -14.08 -4.69 12.50
N ASN A 303 -14.68 -5.86 12.16
CA ASN A 303 -14.09 -7.18 12.36
C ASN A 303 -14.15 -7.98 11.06
N PRO A 304 -13.09 -7.95 10.22
CA PRO A 304 -13.03 -8.79 9.05
C PRO A 304 -12.97 -10.27 9.46
N LYS A 305 -13.63 -11.13 8.69
CA LYS A 305 -13.59 -12.58 8.90
C LYS A 305 -12.21 -13.12 8.54
N VAL A 306 -11.41 -13.44 9.56
CA VAL A 306 -10.10 -14.06 9.40
C VAL A 306 -10.27 -15.57 9.36
N SER A 307 -9.69 -16.22 8.37
CA SER A 307 -9.58 -17.67 8.25
C SER A 307 -8.13 -18.11 8.37
N THR A 308 -7.91 -19.36 8.73
CA THR A 308 -6.59 -19.89 9.04
C THR A 308 -6.37 -21.22 8.33
N ILE A 309 -5.16 -21.42 7.79
CA ILE A 309 -4.70 -22.72 7.31
C ILE A 309 -3.39 -23.09 8.00
N SER A 310 -3.28 -24.32 8.50
CA SER A 310 -2.06 -24.87 9.08
C SER A 310 -1.37 -25.78 8.07
N ILE A 311 -0.08 -25.60 7.91
CA ILE A 311 0.77 -26.34 6.98
C ILE A 311 1.86 -27.04 7.79
N LYS A 312 1.91 -28.36 7.68
CA LYS A 312 2.89 -29.19 8.35
C LYS A 312 4.01 -29.56 7.37
N VAL A 313 5.25 -29.32 7.77
CA VAL A 313 6.45 -29.72 7.03
C VAL A 313 7.22 -30.74 7.85
N ARG A 314 7.47 -31.93 7.30
CA ARG A 314 8.28 -32.96 7.92
C ARG A 314 9.67 -33.05 7.30
N ARG A 315 10.60 -33.70 7.97
CA ARG A 315 11.92 -33.98 7.43
C ARG A 315 11.83 -34.90 6.21
N ALA A 316 12.69 -34.64 5.21
CA ALA A 316 12.89 -35.57 4.13
C ALA A 316 13.63 -36.82 4.61
N LYS A 317 13.28 -37.99 4.10
CA LYS A 317 14.12 -39.17 4.21
C LYS A 317 15.29 -39.07 3.23
N GLY A 318 16.52 -39.06 3.72
CA GLY A 318 17.70 -38.85 2.89
C GLY A 318 18.73 -39.91 2.97
N ILE A 319 19.46 -40.10 1.86
CA ILE A 319 20.69 -40.93 1.81
C ILE A 319 21.86 -40.01 1.46
N ILE A 320 23.02 -40.28 2.09
CA ILE A 320 24.25 -39.55 1.80
C ILE A 320 25.27 -40.46 1.14
N ARG A 321 25.73 -40.11 -0.04
CA ARG A 321 26.81 -40.76 -0.78
C ARG A 321 28.00 -39.82 -0.87
N SER A 322 29.21 -40.36 -0.67
CA SER A 322 30.44 -39.58 -0.65
C SER A 322 31.54 -40.28 -1.44
N SER A 323 32.21 -39.50 -2.27
CA SER A 323 33.46 -39.86 -2.92
C SER A 323 34.53 -38.86 -2.49
N GLU A 324 35.35 -39.23 -1.54
CA GLU A 324 36.44 -38.37 -1.00
C GLU A 324 37.80 -38.93 -1.37
N MET A 325 38.58 -38.17 -2.17
CA MET A 325 39.87 -38.59 -2.69
C MET A 325 40.96 -37.64 -2.25
N ASN A 326 42.08 -38.19 -1.79
CA ASN A 326 43.32 -37.46 -1.55
C ASN A 326 44.40 -37.91 -2.55
N LEU A 327 44.82 -36.98 -3.42
CA LEU A 327 45.75 -37.29 -4.51
C LEU A 327 45.24 -38.43 -5.42
N ASN A 328 43.97 -38.39 -5.79
CA ASN A 328 43.26 -39.39 -6.59
C ASN A 328 43.19 -40.81 -5.96
N LYS A 329 43.40 -40.92 -4.64
CA LYS A 329 43.22 -42.15 -3.89
C LYS A 329 42.08 -41.98 -2.86
N PRO A 330 41.18 -42.95 -2.71
CA PRO A 330 40.15 -42.87 -1.69
C PRO A 330 40.74 -42.66 -0.30
N ILE A 331 40.03 -41.88 0.53
CA ILE A 331 40.39 -41.67 1.92
C ILE A 331 39.69 -42.74 2.74
N ASP A 332 40.45 -43.47 3.58
CA ASP A 332 39.89 -44.53 4.44
C ASP A 332 38.90 -43.98 5.47
N ASN A 333 39.21 -42.85 6.07
CA ASN A 333 38.36 -42.15 7.04
C ASN A 333 37.76 -40.90 6.39
N LEU A 334 36.51 -40.98 5.98
CA LEU A 334 35.80 -39.87 5.36
C LEU A 334 35.70 -38.69 6.33
N ILE A 335 35.93 -37.46 5.81
CA ILE A 335 36.00 -36.24 6.62
C ILE A 335 34.77 -35.36 6.34
N LEU A 336 34.42 -35.16 5.07
CA LEU A 336 33.28 -34.31 4.67
C LEU A 336 31.95 -34.98 4.99
N LYS A 337 31.82 -36.28 4.72
CA LYS A 337 30.54 -37.02 4.94
C LYS A 337 30.00 -36.89 6.37
N PRO A 338 30.76 -37.11 7.45
CA PRO A 338 30.27 -36.93 8.81
C PRO A 338 29.86 -35.46 9.09
N ALA A 339 30.61 -34.49 8.60
CA ALA A 339 30.32 -33.07 8.81
C ALA A 339 29.04 -32.65 8.09
N ILE A 340 28.85 -33.06 6.85
CA ILE A 340 27.64 -32.78 6.07
C ILE A 340 26.44 -33.52 6.66
N LYS A 341 26.62 -34.77 7.12
CA LYS A 341 25.57 -35.49 7.84
C LYS A 341 25.13 -34.75 9.12
N LEU A 342 26.09 -34.20 9.85
CA LEU A 342 25.82 -33.41 11.05
C LEU A 342 25.09 -32.10 10.70
N PHE A 343 25.48 -31.44 9.64
CA PHE A 343 24.82 -30.20 9.15
C PHE A 343 23.35 -30.43 8.84
N PHE A 344 22.98 -31.50 8.17
CA PHE A 344 21.59 -31.80 7.81
C PHE A 344 20.78 -32.57 8.87
N LYS A 345 21.32 -32.87 10.05
CA LYS A 345 20.68 -33.75 11.07
C LYS A 345 19.28 -33.29 11.51
N ASP A 346 19.06 -31.97 11.51
CA ASP A 346 17.80 -31.40 11.98
C ASP A 346 16.77 -31.22 10.84
N ASN A 347 17.19 -31.42 9.58
CA ASN A 347 16.38 -31.18 8.38
C ASN A 347 16.10 -32.46 7.58
N VAL A 348 16.90 -33.49 7.78
CA VAL A 348 16.86 -34.76 7.04
C VAL A 348 16.94 -35.98 8.01
N ASP A 349 16.03 -36.91 7.83
CA ASP A 349 16.09 -38.22 8.50
C ASP A 349 16.89 -39.20 7.63
N PHE A 350 18.11 -39.54 8.04
CA PHE A 350 18.98 -40.44 7.25
C PHE A 350 18.52 -41.89 7.34
N VAL A 351 18.19 -42.45 6.18
CA VAL A 351 17.67 -43.81 6.01
C VAL A 351 18.50 -44.62 5.01
N LEU A 352 18.38 -45.91 5.07
CA LEU A 352 19.00 -46.82 4.09
C LEU A 352 18.03 -47.16 2.95
N ASP A 353 16.74 -47.26 3.29
CA ASP A 353 15.70 -47.70 2.37
C ASP A 353 14.75 -46.57 2.05
N GLU A 354 14.25 -46.52 0.82
CA GLU A 354 13.27 -45.57 0.31
C GLU A 354 13.60 -44.08 0.60
N PRO A 355 14.82 -43.63 0.24
CA PRO A 355 15.14 -42.21 0.41
C PRO A 355 14.35 -41.34 -0.57
N GLU A 356 13.92 -40.16 -0.12
CA GLU A 356 13.23 -39.15 -0.92
C GLU A 356 14.24 -38.19 -1.58
N ILE A 357 15.39 -37.96 -0.91
CA ILE A 357 16.50 -37.14 -1.42
C ILE A 357 17.81 -37.92 -1.31
N GLN A 358 18.72 -37.58 -2.21
CA GLN A 358 20.13 -37.98 -2.13
C GLN A 358 21.00 -36.74 -1.94
N ILE A 359 21.92 -36.83 -0.98
CA ILE A 359 23.02 -35.86 -0.83
C ILE A 359 24.26 -36.51 -1.39
N LEU A 360 24.83 -35.93 -2.44
CA LEU A 360 26.05 -36.41 -3.09
C LEU A 360 27.20 -35.45 -2.74
N ILE A 361 28.31 -36.07 -2.25
CA ILE A 361 29.54 -35.35 -1.93
C ILE A 361 30.63 -35.86 -2.84
N GLU A 362 31.26 -34.97 -3.57
CA GLU A 362 32.43 -35.26 -4.39
C GLU A 362 33.57 -34.34 -3.97
N SER A 363 34.76 -34.92 -3.71
CA SER A 363 35.90 -34.12 -3.31
C SER A 363 37.21 -34.76 -3.70
N ASN A 364 38.19 -33.92 -4.00
CA ASN A 364 39.55 -34.39 -4.33
C ASN A 364 40.56 -33.31 -3.95
N THR A 365 41.76 -33.75 -3.60
CA THR A 365 42.91 -32.87 -3.45
C THR A 365 43.93 -33.08 -4.59
N ILE A 366 44.49 -32.00 -5.07
CA ILE A 366 45.45 -31.99 -6.14
C ILE A 366 46.71 -31.22 -5.73
N LYS A 367 47.84 -31.64 -6.32
CA LYS A 367 49.10 -30.96 -6.22
C LYS A 367 49.22 -29.99 -7.40
N LYS A 368 49.47 -28.69 -7.15
CA LYS A 368 49.70 -27.69 -8.23
C LYS A 368 51.16 -27.45 -8.53
N ALA A 369 52.04 -27.60 -7.55
CA ALA A 369 53.46 -27.35 -7.69
C ALA A 369 54.29 -28.30 -6.85
N ASN A 370 55.55 -28.54 -7.23
CA ASN A 370 56.49 -29.25 -6.40
C ASN A 370 56.94 -28.41 -5.20
N ARG A 371 57.34 -29.06 -4.12
CA ARG A 371 58.00 -28.42 -2.97
C ARG A 371 59.30 -27.79 -3.46
N VAL A 372 59.57 -26.57 -3.05
CA VAL A 372 60.76 -25.81 -3.49
C VAL A 372 62.03 -26.39 -2.85
N ASP A 373 62.02 -26.56 -1.53
CA ASP A 373 63.07 -27.17 -0.72
C ASP A 373 62.53 -27.70 0.60
N GLU A 374 63.40 -28.22 1.46
CA GLU A 374 63.02 -28.84 2.74
C GLU A 374 62.46 -27.84 3.77
N ASN A 375 62.73 -26.56 3.63
CA ASN A 375 62.24 -25.53 4.54
C ASN A 375 60.82 -25.07 4.20
N PHE A 376 60.27 -25.45 3.03
CA PHE A 376 58.91 -25.13 2.63
C PHE A 376 57.96 -26.32 2.88
N PRO A 377 56.71 -26.09 3.26
CA PRO A 377 55.73 -27.17 3.37
C PRO A 377 55.30 -27.71 2.00
N TYR A 378 54.76 -28.91 1.99
CA TYR A 378 53.95 -29.42 0.89
C TYR A 378 52.64 -28.65 0.84
N PHE A 379 52.21 -28.19 -0.33
CA PHE A 379 50.93 -27.54 -0.54
C PHE A 379 50.01 -28.43 -1.38
N MET A 380 48.81 -28.67 -0.84
CA MET A 380 47.76 -29.34 -1.57
C MET A 380 46.53 -28.44 -1.67
N TYR A 381 45.77 -28.61 -2.72
CA TYR A 381 44.61 -27.78 -3.04
C TYR A 381 43.41 -28.71 -3.20
N GLY A 382 42.41 -28.51 -2.35
CA GLY A 382 41.18 -29.27 -2.35
C GLY A 382 40.05 -28.60 -3.11
N ASN A 383 39.25 -29.44 -3.73
CA ASN A 383 37.97 -29.05 -4.31
C ASN A 383 36.89 -29.96 -3.72
N ALA A 384 35.71 -29.43 -3.47
CA ALA A 384 34.56 -30.20 -3.03
C ALA A 384 33.29 -29.66 -3.61
N SER A 385 32.32 -30.54 -3.86
CA SER A 385 30.97 -30.20 -4.22
C SER A 385 29.98 -30.99 -3.37
N VAL A 386 28.83 -30.37 -3.07
CA VAL A 386 27.69 -31.00 -2.42
C VAL A 386 26.48 -30.71 -3.25
N SER A 387 25.79 -31.74 -3.73
CA SER A 387 24.56 -31.60 -4.47
C SER A 387 23.41 -32.36 -3.81
N LEU A 388 22.17 -31.86 -3.98
CA LEU A 388 20.94 -32.47 -3.52
C LEU A 388 20.08 -32.86 -4.73
N GLN A 389 19.66 -34.10 -4.76
CA GLN A 389 18.86 -34.68 -5.83
C GLN A 389 17.56 -35.25 -5.27
N ASN A 390 16.45 -34.96 -5.95
CA ASN A 390 15.16 -35.59 -5.68
C ASN A 390 15.19 -37.04 -6.23
N MET A 391 14.92 -38.01 -5.40
CA MET A 391 15.02 -39.45 -5.79
C MET A 391 13.88 -39.90 -6.69
N ALA A 392 12.72 -39.23 -6.66
CA ALA A 392 11.59 -39.56 -7.52
C ALA A 392 11.74 -38.98 -8.94
N THR A 393 12.13 -37.71 -9.06
CA THR A 393 12.29 -37.02 -10.35
C THR A 393 13.68 -37.16 -10.96
N LYS A 394 14.68 -37.54 -10.14
CA LYS A 394 16.12 -37.53 -10.48
C LYS A 394 16.67 -36.14 -10.81
N GLU A 395 15.95 -35.12 -10.49
CA GLU A 395 16.36 -33.73 -10.68
C GLU A 395 17.32 -33.30 -9.57
N GLU A 396 18.45 -32.72 -9.95
CA GLU A 396 19.34 -32.01 -9.03
C GLU A 396 18.75 -30.61 -8.83
N PHE A 397 18.38 -30.30 -7.60
CA PHE A 397 17.73 -29.04 -7.27
C PHE A 397 18.63 -28.07 -6.49
N PHE A 398 19.80 -28.54 -6.08
CA PHE A 398 20.80 -27.71 -5.40
C PHE A 398 22.20 -28.24 -5.66
N ASN A 399 23.16 -27.34 -5.86
CA ASN A 399 24.57 -27.66 -5.99
C ASN A 399 25.41 -26.49 -5.45
N SER A 400 26.34 -26.84 -4.56
CA SER A 400 27.29 -25.89 -3.99
C SER A 400 28.70 -26.45 -4.12
N SER A 401 29.67 -25.63 -4.50
CA SER A 401 31.04 -26.08 -4.74
C SER A 401 32.08 -25.07 -4.28
N ILE A 402 33.17 -25.59 -3.77
CA ILE A 402 34.37 -24.83 -3.40
C ILE A 402 35.59 -25.37 -4.13
N SER A 403 36.54 -24.53 -4.41
CA SER A 403 37.73 -24.92 -5.14
C SER A 403 38.98 -24.22 -4.63
N GLY A 404 40.14 -24.91 -4.79
CA GLY A 404 41.43 -24.33 -4.47
C GLY A 404 41.73 -24.10 -3.01
N VAL A 405 41.03 -24.83 -2.11
CA VAL A 405 41.23 -24.71 -0.67
C VAL A 405 42.59 -25.28 -0.28
N LYS A 406 43.46 -24.42 0.27
CA LYS A 406 44.86 -24.76 0.53
C LYS A 406 45.03 -25.52 1.84
N GLY A 407 45.75 -26.64 1.79
CA GLY A 407 46.32 -27.35 2.95
C GLY A 407 47.83 -27.38 2.86
N ALA A 408 48.53 -27.33 3.98
CA ALA A 408 49.96 -27.30 4.05
C ALA A 408 50.50 -28.22 5.16
N ASP A 409 51.56 -28.94 4.86
CA ASP A 409 52.26 -29.79 5.85
C ASP A 409 53.74 -29.97 5.50
N PHE A 410 54.58 -30.02 6.52
CA PHE A 410 56.03 -30.18 6.30
C PHE A 410 56.43 -31.64 6.10
N ASN A 411 55.63 -32.59 6.60
CA ASN A 411 56.02 -34.00 6.64
C ASN A 411 55.65 -34.74 5.32
N SER A 412 54.43 -34.53 4.85
CA SER A 412 53.97 -35.27 3.68
C SER A 412 52.92 -34.57 2.85
N GLN A 413 52.86 -34.92 1.57
CA GLN A 413 51.77 -34.47 0.67
C GLN A 413 50.42 -35.01 1.13
N TYR A 414 50.39 -36.23 1.64
CA TYR A 414 49.16 -36.84 2.12
C TYR A 414 48.57 -36.04 3.28
N THR A 415 49.39 -35.72 4.30
CA THR A 415 48.95 -34.93 5.46
C THR A 415 48.57 -33.51 5.03
N ALA A 416 49.26 -32.88 4.08
CA ALA A 416 48.88 -31.59 3.51
C ALA A 416 47.49 -31.65 2.87
N GLY A 417 47.16 -32.76 2.17
CA GLY A 417 45.83 -33.00 1.63
C GLY A 417 44.75 -33.15 2.71
N ILE A 418 45.02 -33.90 3.77
CA ILE A 418 44.09 -34.01 4.91
C ILE A 418 43.83 -32.68 5.57
N ARG A 419 44.85 -31.82 5.75
CA ARG A 419 44.63 -30.43 6.27
C ARG A 419 43.83 -29.56 5.31
N SER A 420 43.88 -29.82 4.01
CA SER A 420 42.98 -29.17 3.03
C SER A 420 41.51 -29.59 3.27
N TYR A 421 41.26 -30.85 3.64
CA TYR A 421 39.94 -31.34 3.98
C TYR A 421 39.34 -30.64 5.23
N ASP A 422 40.15 -30.41 6.28
CA ASP A 422 39.72 -29.67 7.48
C ASP A 422 39.27 -28.22 7.12
N ALA A 423 39.99 -27.58 6.22
CA ALA A 423 39.66 -26.27 5.75
C ALA A 423 38.42 -26.27 4.80
N MET A 424 38.35 -27.27 3.88
CA MET A 424 37.17 -27.45 3.01
C MET A 424 35.89 -27.68 3.80
N THR A 425 35.96 -28.47 4.88
CA THR A 425 34.81 -28.79 5.74
C THR A 425 34.21 -27.50 6.31
N LYS A 426 35.03 -26.62 6.84
CA LYS A 426 34.57 -25.33 7.39
C LYS A 426 33.94 -24.43 6.32
N GLN A 427 34.60 -24.35 5.17
CA GLN A 427 34.15 -23.47 4.09
C GLN A 427 32.85 -23.96 3.44
N ILE A 428 32.75 -25.26 3.14
CA ILE A 428 31.53 -25.81 2.51
C ILE A 428 30.33 -25.77 3.42
N VAL A 429 30.51 -26.03 4.74
CA VAL A 429 29.43 -25.94 5.71
C VAL A 429 28.93 -24.49 5.85
N SER A 430 29.84 -23.52 5.89
CA SER A 430 29.45 -22.09 5.90
C SER A 430 28.70 -21.72 4.64
N GLN A 431 29.17 -22.13 3.46
CA GLN A 431 28.51 -21.84 2.20
C GLN A 431 27.14 -22.50 2.09
N LEU A 432 26.99 -23.76 2.54
CA LEU A 432 25.70 -24.44 2.62
C LEU A 432 24.73 -23.71 3.56
N GLN A 433 25.21 -23.17 4.69
CA GLN A 433 24.39 -22.38 5.60
C GLN A 433 23.86 -21.13 4.91
N ASP A 434 24.74 -20.41 4.19
CA ASP A 434 24.37 -19.18 3.50
C ASP A 434 23.43 -19.43 2.32
N GLU A 435 23.65 -20.48 1.53
CA GLU A 435 22.89 -20.75 0.31
C GLU A 435 21.53 -21.45 0.56
N LEU A 436 21.44 -22.30 1.60
CA LEU A 436 20.22 -23.09 1.89
C LEU A 436 19.33 -22.49 2.98
N PHE A 437 19.92 -21.73 3.93
CA PHE A 437 19.21 -21.34 5.14
C PHE A 437 19.22 -19.84 5.41
N MET A 438 19.99 -19.02 4.67
CA MET A 438 19.72 -17.60 4.71
C MET A 438 18.39 -17.35 3.99
N ASP A 439 17.43 -16.89 4.75
CA ASP A 439 16.18 -16.35 4.23
C ASP A 439 16.52 -15.27 3.21
N THR A 440 16.25 -15.55 1.95
CA THR A 440 16.24 -14.52 0.91
C THR A 440 15.04 -13.62 1.18
N GLY A 441 15.17 -12.79 2.22
CA GLY A 441 14.28 -11.67 2.47
C GLY A 441 14.48 -10.63 1.35
N ASN A 442 13.81 -10.85 0.22
CA ASN A 442 13.54 -9.86 -0.82
C ASN A 442 12.07 -9.89 -1.17
#